data_ad5587262ceccae0f5a43898d11040bf
#
_entry.id   ad5587262ceccae0f5a43898d11040bf
#
_cell.length_a   1.000
_cell.length_b   1.000
_cell.length_c   1.000
_cell.angle_alpha   90.00
_cell.angle_beta   90.00
_cell.angle_gamma   90.00
#
_symmetry.space_group_name_H-M   'P 1'
#
loop_
_entity.id
_entity.type
_entity.pdbx_description
1 polymer ?
#
loop_
_entity_poly.entity_id
_entity_poly.type
_entity_poly.pdbx_seq_one_letter_code
_entity_poly.pdbx_strand_id
1 'polypeptide(L)'
;MAISLFKKSEQIYWLWLSLKLNNQNAVFQKLIDAFEESPFRIYDSKESELDKIEGLTEHQKSLLMDKELSEAMHIYNYCRKNGVGLLTYSDEAYPQTLKSMKKPPIVLYYMGRLPNLNNRLCISVVGTRKMTEYGMRSCYKIAYELAAAGAVVVSGMALGIDSVAHAGAIGGRGETVAVLGCGIDVVYPKQHRKLRRYICEHGAVITAYHPSTPAYKNNFPERNAIISALSEGTLIVEAPARSGALITAEIAAEQSKTVYALPGSIEEPMSEGPNALIKDGATAITSARDILNYYFETGSRRVDSIKLRKAELSSDFDMDILADVGVSATCHGIGPKSSPAALLKILNEELQNNKENNEEYYSIPKIKKIGETDEDEVKPEKAKKSKEIKETKEEKKITPTPVDESVLASLTDEQRKIFNELPCDKPVSVDQIAKGGYNIGSLMASLTILEIKGLISSLPGGMYIRK
;
A
#
# COMPACT_ATOMS: atom_id res chain seq x y z
N MET A 1 -17.84 -15.34 32.96
CA MET A 1 -16.42 -15.23 33.34
C MET A 1 -15.58 -16.39 32.77
N ALA A 2 -15.98 -17.66 32.92
CA ALA A 2 -15.23 -18.84 32.40
C ALA A 2 -15.04 -18.81 30.86
N ILE A 3 -16.07 -18.52 30.07
CA ILE A 3 -16.01 -18.43 28.59
C ILE A 3 -15.01 -17.37 28.13
N SER A 4 -14.95 -16.22 28.82
CA SER A 4 -13.99 -15.14 28.51
C SER A 4 -12.54 -15.52 28.81
N LEU A 5 -12.31 -16.29 29.86
CA LEU A 5 -10.98 -16.80 30.22
C LEU A 5 -10.52 -17.88 29.25
N PHE A 6 -11.42 -18.78 28.83
CA PHE A 6 -11.12 -19.82 27.84
C PHE A 6 -10.75 -19.21 26.48
N LYS A 7 -11.56 -18.27 25.98
CA LYS A 7 -11.26 -17.57 24.72
C LYS A 7 -9.95 -16.78 24.78
N LYS A 8 -9.61 -16.22 25.94
CA LYS A 8 -8.31 -15.55 26.16
C LYS A 8 -7.15 -16.51 26.03
N SER A 9 -7.22 -17.68 26.67
CA SER A 9 -6.14 -18.66 26.60
C SER A 9 -5.96 -19.21 25.18
N GLU A 10 -7.06 -19.47 24.50
CA GLU A 10 -7.05 -19.97 23.13
C GLU A 10 -6.38 -18.97 22.15
N GLN A 11 -6.70 -17.68 22.22
CA GLN A 11 -6.05 -16.65 21.40
C GLN A 11 -4.52 -16.57 21.63
N ILE A 12 -4.06 -16.82 22.85
CA ILE A 12 -2.62 -16.82 23.15
C ILE A 12 -1.93 -18.02 22.46
N TYR A 13 -2.55 -19.20 22.44
CA TYR A 13 -2.00 -20.36 21.73
C TYR A 13 -2.01 -20.17 20.21
N TRP A 14 -3.04 -19.52 19.64
CA TRP A 14 -3.04 -19.14 18.23
C TRP A 14 -1.92 -18.15 17.90
N LEU A 15 -1.69 -17.16 18.76
CA LEU A 15 -0.58 -16.21 18.60
C LEU A 15 0.78 -16.92 18.71
N TRP A 16 0.96 -17.81 19.68
CA TRP A 16 2.16 -18.61 19.79
C TRP A 16 2.41 -19.42 18.51
N LEU A 17 1.40 -20.13 18.03
CA LEU A 17 1.51 -20.92 16.79
C LEU A 17 1.86 -20.03 15.58
N SER A 18 1.25 -18.86 15.48
CA SER A 18 1.55 -17.91 14.41
C SER A 18 2.98 -17.39 14.43
N LEU A 19 3.54 -17.19 15.61
CA LEU A 19 4.95 -16.80 15.79
C LEU A 19 5.91 -17.94 15.39
N LYS A 20 5.62 -19.16 15.84
CA LYS A 20 6.46 -20.33 15.54
C LYS A 20 6.45 -20.71 14.06
N LEU A 21 5.37 -20.46 13.34
CA LEU A 21 5.21 -20.80 11.92
C LEU A 21 5.24 -19.57 10.98
N ASN A 22 5.67 -18.41 11.46
CA ASN A 22 5.64 -17.16 10.69
C ASN A 22 4.26 -16.80 10.09
N ASN A 23 3.18 -17.14 10.79
CA ASN A 23 1.77 -16.86 10.50
C ASN A 23 1.21 -17.32 9.13
N GLN A 24 2.04 -17.67 8.17
CA GLN A 24 1.65 -18.18 6.85
C GLN A 24 2.55 -19.36 6.45
N ASN A 25 2.14 -20.57 6.80
CA ASN A 25 2.94 -21.75 6.59
C ASN A 25 2.17 -22.87 5.88
N ALA A 26 2.81 -23.53 4.92
CA ALA A 26 2.21 -24.62 4.16
C ALA A 26 1.89 -25.88 5.01
N VAL A 27 2.61 -26.07 6.12
CA VAL A 27 2.42 -27.22 7.04
C VAL A 27 1.27 -26.96 8.02
N PHE A 28 0.83 -25.72 8.16
CA PHE A 28 -0.21 -25.33 9.10
C PHE A 28 -1.50 -26.15 8.93
N GLN A 29 -1.95 -26.36 7.70
CA GLN A 29 -3.16 -27.14 7.43
C GLN A 29 -3.03 -28.59 7.96
N LYS A 30 -1.89 -29.25 7.74
CA LYS A 30 -1.65 -30.60 8.24
C LYS A 30 -1.64 -30.67 9.79
N LEU A 31 -1.09 -29.64 10.45
CA LEU A 31 -1.13 -29.52 11.90
C LEU A 31 -2.58 -29.36 12.40
N ILE A 32 -3.33 -28.48 11.77
CA ILE A 32 -4.73 -28.23 12.16
C ILE A 32 -5.59 -29.48 12.01
N ASP A 33 -5.45 -30.19 10.91
CA ASP A 33 -6.18 -31.43 10.65
C ASP A 33 -5.82 -32.52 11.67
N ALA A 34 -4.52 -32.67 11.99
CA ALA A 34 -4.04 -33.69 12.92
C ALA A 34 -4.44 -33.43 14.40
N PHE A 35 -4.61 -32.15 14.77
CA PHE A 35 -4.91 -31.73 16.15
C PHE A 35 -6.32 -31.15 16.32
N GLU A 36 -7.26 -31.48 15.38
CA GLU A 36 -8.69 -31.14 15.45
C GLU A 36 -8.94 -29.63 15.63
N GLU A 37 -8.27 -28.80 14.86
CA GLU A 37 -8.31 -27.31 14.91
C GLU A 37 -8.04 -26.72 16.30
N SER A 38 -7.34 -27.43 17.20
CA SER A 38 -7.04 -26.97 18.55
C SER A 38 -5.59 -26.50 18.69
N PRO A 39 -5.36 -25.18 18.83
CA PRO A 39 -4.01 -24.64 19.04
C PRO A 39 -3.41 -25.09 20.38
N PHE A 40 -4.26 -25.35 21.38
CA PHE A 40 -3.82 -25.89 22.67
C PHE A 40 -3.28 -27.31 22.53
N ARG A 41 -3.93 -28.21 21.75
CA ARG A 41 -3.41 -29.55 21.51
C ARG A 41 -2.07 -29.54 20.78
N ILE A 42 -1.88 -28.61 19.83
CA ILE A 42 -0.59 -28.41 19.16
C ILE A 42 0.46 -27.93 20.19
N TYR A 43 0.08 -27.00 21.06
CA TYR A 43 0.96 -26.53 22.13
C TYR A 43 1.33 -27.64 23.11
N ASP A 44 0.38 -28.47 23.53
CA ASP A 44 0.60 -29.56 24.51
C ASP A 44 1.21 -30.82 23.89
N SER A 45 1.39 -30.88 22.56
CA SER A 45 1.88 -32.02 21.83
C SER A 45 3.33 -32.39 22.24
N LYS A 46 3.61 -33.69 22.19
CA LYS A 46 4.93 -34.25 22.35
C LYS A 46 5.65 -34.38 21.02
N GLU A 47 6.95 -34.43 21.04
CA GLU A 47 7.80 -34.59 19.84
C GLU A 47 7.36 -35.81 18.99
N SER A 48 7.07 -36.95 19.63
CA SER A 48 6.59 -38.18 18.96
C SER A 48 5.25 -38.04 18.24
N GLU A 49 4.43 -37.02 18.56
CA GLU A 49 3.20 -36.69 17.86
C GLU A 49 3.48 -35.80 16.65
N LEU A 50 4.42 -34.86 16.81
CA LEU A 50 4.89 -34.00 15.72
C LEU A 50 5.64 -34.77 14.64
N ASP A 51 6.37 -35.87 15.01
CA ASP A 51 7.06 -36.75 14.08
C ASP A 51 6.12 -37.43 13.06
N LYS A 52 4.85 -37.54 13.40
CA LYS A 52 3.84 -38.13 12.51
C LYS A 52 3.32 -37.14 11.45
N ILE A 53 3.64 -35.86 11.58
CA ILE A 53 3.16 -34.82 10.66
C ILE A 53 4.10 -34.76 9.45
N GLU A 54 3.60 -35.24 8.32
CA GLU A 54 4.33 -35.27 7.07
C GLU A 54 4.68 -33.86 6.57
N GLY A 55 5.96 -33.60 6.27
CA GLY A 55 6.45 -32.33 5.76
C GLY A 55 6.81 -31.31 6.84
N LEU A 56 6.70 -31.67 8.12
CA LEU A 56 7.21 -30.87 9.23
C LEU A 56 8.74 -31.05 9.30
N THR A 57 9.49 -29.96 9.15
CA THR A 57 10.95 -30.00 9.23
C THR A 57 11.43 -30.08 10.68
N GLU A 58 12.64 -30.62 10.92
CA GLU A 58 13.25 -30.67 12.26
C GLU A 58 13.33 -29.28 12.91
N HIS A 59 13.63 -28.26 12.12
CA HIS A 59 13.63 -26.89 12.61
C HIS A 59 12.22 -26.43 13.08
N GLN A 60 11.17 -26.74 12.31
CA GLN A 60 9.79 -26.42 12.72
C GLN A 60 9.36 -27.19 13.96
N LYS A 61 9.74 -28.48 14.08
CA LYS A 61 9.51 -29.28 15.29
C LYS A 61 10.17 -28.63 16.50
N SER A 62 11.45 -28.27 16.38
CA SER A 62 12.18 -27.57 17.44
C SER A 62 11.49 -26.27 17.85
N LEU A 63 10.97 -25.47 16.89
CA LEU A 63 10.20 -24.27 17.20
C LEU A 63 8.89 -24.57 17.93
N LEU A 64 8.18 -25.64 17.56
CA LEU A 64 6.92 -26.07 18.20
C LEU A 64 7.15 -26.71 19.58
N MET A 65 8.33 -27.28 19.84
CA MET A 65 8.73 -27.78 21.16
C MET A 65 9.10 -26.63 22.12
N ASP A 66 9.44 -25.48 21.63
CA ASP A 66 9.60 -24.26 22.45
C ASP A 66 8.23 -23.73 22.89
N LYS A 67 7.88 -23.99 24.15
CA LYS A 67 6.59 -23.69 24.76
C LYS A 67 6.53 -22.29 25.41
N GLU A 68 7.50 -21.42 25.12
CA GLU A 68 7.53 -20.06 25.64
C GLU A 68 6.37 -19.21 25.08
N LEU A 69 5.56 -18.63 25.97
CA LEU A 69 4.36 -17.84 25.65
C LEU A 69 4.53 -16.33 25.85
N SER A 70 5.67 -15.89 26.35
CA SER A 70 5.86 -14.47 26.75
C SER A 70 5.63 -13.50 25.60
N GLU A 71 6.13 -13.81 24.41
CA GLU A 71 5.93 -12.98 23.21
C GLU A 71 4.47 -12.97 22.76
N ALA A 72 3.81 -14.13 22.73
CA ALA A 72 2.38 -14.24 22.40
C ALA A 72 1.52 -13.45 23.39
N MET A 73 1.82 -13.54 24.68
CA MET A 73 1.16 -12.78 25.74
C MET A 73 1.41 -11.27 25.60
N HIS A 74 2.62 -10.87 25.24
CA HIS A 74 2.96 -9.47 24.98
C HIS A 74 2.14 -8.91 23.83
N ILE A 75 2.08 -9.61 22.69
CA ILE A 75 1.27 -9.22 21.52
C ILE A 75 -0.21 -9.17 21.89
N TYR A 76 -0.72 -10.16 22.61
CA TYR A 76 -2.10 -10.18 23.08
C TYR A 76 -2.45 -8.94 23.92
N ASN A 77 -1.59 -8.62 24.91
CA ASN A 77 -1.79 -7.46 25.79
C ASN A 77 -1.68 -6.15 25.02
N TYR A 78 -0.74 -6.07 24.06
CA TYR A 78 -0.62 -4.92 23.16
C TYR A 78 -1.92 -4.71 22.37
N CYS A 79 -2.46 -5.75 21.75
CA CYS A 79 -3.68 -5.68 20.95
C CYS A 79 -4.87 -5.20 21.82
N ARG A 80 -5.02 -5.78 23.02
CA ARG A 80 -6.05 -5.38 23.98
C ARG A 80 -5.95 -3.91 24.40
N LYS A 81 -4.74 -3.44 24.69
CA LYS A 81 -4.49 -2.06 25.11
C LYS A 81 -4.76 -1.05 24.01
N ASN A 82 -4.51 -1.40 22.76
CA ASN A 82 -4.60 -0.48 21.62
C ASN A 82 -5.86 -0.68 20.76
N GLY A 83 -6.85 -1.44 21.24
CA GLY A 83 -8.10 -1.66 20.49
C GLY A 83 -7.92 -2.42 19.18
N VAL A 84 -6.87 -3.23 19.07
CA VAL A 84 -6.63 -4.12 17.92
C VAL A 84 -7.41 -5.41 18.14
N GLY A 85 -8.28 -5.73 17.19
CA GLY A 85 -9.00 -7.00 17.18
C GLY A 85 -8.12 -8.12 16.64
N LEU A 86 -8.37 -9.32 17.13
CA LEU A 86 -7.74 -10.56 16.68
C LEU A 86 -8.81 -11.49 16.08
N LEU A 87 -8.54 -12.01 14.89
CA LEU A 87 -9.27 -13.11 14.30
C LEU A 87 -8.34 -14.30 14.15
N THR A 88 -8.64 -15.37 14.81
CA THR A 88 -7.90 -16.63 14.72
C THR A 88 -8.56 -17.57 13.72
N TYR A 89 -7.83 -18.53 13.20
CA TYR A 89 -8.31 -19.47 12.18
C TYR A 89 -9.61 -20.20 12.59
N SER A 90 -9.81 -20.47 13.88
CA SER A 90 -11.02 -21.12 14.42
C SER A 90 -12.19 -20.17 14.69
N ASP A 91 -12.00 -18.85 14.63
CA ASP A 91 -13.09 -17.91 14.87
C ASP A 91 -14.15 -18.01 13.75
N GLU A 92 -15.43 -18.00 14.12
CA GLU A 92 -16.56 -18.03 13.17
C GLU A 92 -16.51 -16.83 12.19
N ALA A 93 -16.04 -15.69 12.66
CA ALA A 93 -15.88 -14.48 11.84
C ALA A 93 -14.64 -14.52 10.92
N TYR A 94 -13.78 -15.55 11.04
CA TYR A 94 -12.63 -15.68 10.16
C TYR A 94 -13.10 -15.92 8.71
N PRO A 95 -12.54 -15.18 7.71
CA PRO A 95 -12.98 -15.30 6.33
C PRO A 95 -12.74 -16.72 5.77
N GLN A 96 -13.83 -17.42 5.46
CA GLN A 96 -13.75 -18.81 4.99
C GLN A 96 -12.98 -18.93 3.66
N THR A 97 -13.01 -17.88 2.83
CA THR A 97 -12.25 -17.80 1.59
C THR A 97 -10.72 -17.83 1.83
N LEU A 98 -10.25 -17.40 2.98
CA LEU A 98 -8.81 -17.49 3.33
C LEU A 98 -8.40 -18.90 3.72
N LYS A 99 -9.32 -19.73 4.23
CA LYS A 99 -9.02 -21.12 4.59
C LYS A 99 -8.61 -21.98 3.38
N SER A 100 -9.07 -21.62 2.17
CA SER A 100 -8.69 -22.31 0.92
C SER A 100 -7.33 -21.88 0.34
N MET A 101 -6.64 -20.93 0.95
CA MET A 101 -5.29 -20.55 0.52
C MET A 101 -4.29 -21.68 0.80
N LYS A 102 -3.26 -21.82 -0.06
CA LYS A 102 -2.12 -22.73 0.21
C LYS A 102 -1.41 -22.44 1.53
N LYS A 103 -1.45 -21.18 1.96
CA LYS A 103 -0.84 -20.69 3.20
C LYS A 103 -1.80 -19.71 3.88
N PRO A 104 -2.85 -20.21 4.53
CA PRO A 104 -3.81 -19.34 5.19
C PRO A 104 -3.16 -18.63 6.39
N PRO A 105 -3.46 -17.35 6.65
CA PRO A 105 -3.04 -16.66 7.85
C PRO A 105 -3.59 -17.36 9.12
N ILE A 106 -2.73 -17.67 10.07
CA ILE A 106 -3.14 -18.31 11.35
C ILE A 106 -3.93 -17.31 12.21
N VAL A 107 -3.46 -16.06 12.21
CA VAL A 107 -4.07 -14.93 12.93
C VAL A 107 -4.14 -13.72 12.00
N LEU A 108 -5.26 -13.02 12.04
CA LEU A 108 -5.43 -11.69 11.44
C LEU A 108 -5.59 -10.65 12.54
N TYR A 109 -4.88 -9.56 12.39
CA TYR A 109 -5.02 -8.35 13.22
C TYR A 109 -5.89 -7.35 12.48
N TYR A 110 -6.81 -6.68 13.18
CA TYR A 110 -7.65 -5.67 12.54
C TYR A 110 -7.91 -4.46 13.43
N MET A 111 -8.18 -3.33 12.78
CA MET A 111 -8.68 -2.10 13.40
C MET A 111 -9.86 -1.58 12.60
N GLY A 112 -10.83 -0.98 13.29
CA GLY A 112 -12.05 -0.46 12.69
C GLY A 112 -13.24 -1.39 12.84
N ARG A 113 -14.23 -1.24 11.97
CA ARG A 113 -15.48 -2.02 11.95
C ARG A 113 -15.38 -3.10 10.89
N LEU A 114 -14.86 -4.27 11.26
CA LEU A 114 -14.69 -5.37 10.31
C LEU A 114 -16.05 -5.83 9.78
N PRO A 115 -16.31 -5.74 8.46
CA PRO A 115 -17.53 -6.28 7.86
C PRO A 115 -17.60 -7.80 8.04
N ASN A 116 -18.81 -8.37 8.00
CA ASN A 116 -18.95 -9.82 7.93
C ASN A 116 -18.59 -10.30 6.51
N LEU A 117 -17.30 -10.59 6.29
CA LEU A 117 -16.74 -10.95 4.98
C LEU A 117 -17.29 -12.29 4.46
N ASN A 118 -17.80 -13.17 5.34
CA ASN A 118 -18.39 -14.44 4.93
C ASN A 118 -19.76 -14.27 4.26
N ASN A 119 -20.47 -13.18 4.58
CA ASN A 119 -21.84 -12.93 4.11
C ASN A 119 -21.96 -11.75 3.14
N ARG A 120 -20.84 -11.15 2.73
CA ARG A 120 -20.82 -9.98 1.84
C ARG A 120 -20.09 -10.32 0.54
N LEU A 121 -20.52 -9.71 -0.55
CA LEU A 121 -19.75 -9.72 -1.78
C LEU A 121 -18.52 -8.83 -1.58
N CYS A 122 -17.34 -9.40 -1.73
CA CYS A 122 -16.07 -8.68 -1.70
C CYS A 122 -15.49 -8.61 -3.11
N ILE A 123 -15.12 -7.42 -3.55
CA ILE A 123 -14.44 -7.21 -4.84
C ILE A 123 -13.13 -6.50 -4.56
N SER A 124 -12.02 -7.08 -4.99
CA SER A 124 -10.74 -6.38 -4.91
C SER A 124 -10.54 -5.45 -6.10
N VAL A 125 -10.03 -4.25 -5.81
CA VAL A 125 -9.74 -3.22 -6.80
C VAL A 125 -8.29 -2.80 -6.62
N VAL A 126 -7.46 -3.07 -7.62
CA VAL A 126 -6.01 -2.84 -7.55
C VAL A 126 -5.47 -2.23 -8.85
N GLY A 127 -4.27 -1.64 -8.77
CA GLY A 127 -3.65 -1.08 -9.95
C GLY A 127 -2.31 -0.41 -9.68
N THR A 128 -1.90 0.40 -10.63
CA THR A 128 -0.64 1.15 -10.58
C THR A 128 -0.61 2.18 -9.45
N ARG A 129 0.60 2.45 -8.95
CA ARG A 129 0.85 3.57 -8.03
C ARG A 129 0.96 4.91 -8.74
N LYS A 130 1.07 4.89 -10.07
CA LYS A 130 1.19 6.07 -10.95
C LYS A 130 0.02 6.07 -11.92
N MET A 131 -1.14 6.43 -11.41
CA MET A 131 -2.38 6.42 -12.17
C MET A 131 -2.50 7.60 -13.13
N THR A 132 -3.28 7.41 -14.20
CA THR A 132 -3.73 8.51 -15.08
C THR A 132 -5.01 9.14 -14.52
N GLU A 133 -5.43 10.29 -15.08
CA GLU A 133 -6.73 10.89 -14.73
C GLU A 133 -7.89 9.95 -15.11
N TYR A 134 -7.79 9.24 -16.22
CA TYR A 134 -8.76 8.23 -16.64
C TYR A 134 -8.87 7.11 -15.61
N GLY A 135 -7.73 6.52 -15.19
CA GLY A 135 -7.71 5.48 -14.19
C GLY A 135 -8.26 5.93 -12.84
N MET A 136 -7.89 7.14 -12.42
CA MET A 136 -8.39 7.74 -11.17
C MET A 136 -9.92 7.89 -11.18
N ARG A 137 -10.49 8.55 -12.21
CA ARG A 137 -11.93 8.77 -12.34
C ARG A 137 -12.71 7.46 -12.45
N SER A 138 -12.23 6.55 -13.28
CA SER A 138 -12.87 5.24 -13.49
C SER A 138 -12.82 4.39 -12.23
N CYS A 139 -11.68 4.34 -11.54
CA CYS A 139 -11.53 3.62 -10.27
C CYS A 139 -12.49 4.16 -9.21
N TYR A 140 -12.50 5.49 -9.03
CA TYR A 140 -13.40 6.13 -8.06
C TYR A 140 -14.84 5.77 -8.32
N LYS A 141 -15.31 5.98 -9.56
CA LYS A 141 -16.70 5.71 -9.97
C LYS A 141 -17.08 4.25 -9.72
N ILE A 142 -16.28 3.31 -10.21
CA ILE A 142 -16.57 1.88 -10.06
C ILE A 142 -16.58 1.47 -8.58
N ALA A 143 -15.61 1.92 -7.78
CA ALA A 143 -15.55 1.60 -6.36
C ALA A 143 -16.71 2.25 -5.58
N TYR A 144 -17.11 3.47 -5.92
CA TYR A 144 -18.29 4.15 -5.38
C TYR A 144 -19.57 3.32 -5.63
N GLU A 145 -19.80 2.94 -6.88
CA GLU A 145 -20.98 2.18 -7.30
C GLU A 145 -21.02 0.78 -6.66
N LEU A 146 -19.88 0.07 -6.61
CA LEU A 146 -19.76 -1.23 -5.94
C LEU A 146 -20.14 -1.13 -4.46
N ALA A 147 -19.57 -0.16 -3.76
CA ALA A 147 -19.79 0.02 -2.34
C ALA A 147 -21.22 0.49 -2.03
N ALA A 148 -21.76 1.43 -2.82
CA ALA A 148 -23.15 1.88 -2.69
C ALA A 148 -24.16 0.74 -2.92
N ALA A 149 -23.86 -0.19 -3.84
CA ALA A 149 -24.68 -1.39 -4.08
C ALA A 149 -24.56 -2.42 -2.94
N GLY A 150 -23.66 -2.25 -2.00
CA GLY A 150 -23.49 -3.11 -0.83
C GLY A 150 -22.34 -4.11 -0.93
N ALA A 151 -21.52 -4.08 -1.97
CA ALA A 151 -20.28 -4.84 -2.01
C ALA A 151 -19.22 -4.20 -1.09
N VAL A 152 -18.31 -5.01 -0.58
CA VAL A 152 -17.13 -4.56 0.17
C VAL A 152 -15.97 -4.39 -0.82
N VAL A 153 -15.42 -3.19 -0.89
CA VAL A 153 -14.24 -2.92 -1.71
C VAL A 153 -12.99 -3.31 -0.92
N VAL A 154 -12.21 -4.24 -1.45
CA VAL A 154 -10.96 -4.71 -0.83
C VAL A 154 -9.78 -4.17 -1.61
N SER A 155 -8.78 -3.59 -0.94
CA SER A 155 -7.56 -3.12 -1.60
C SER A 155 -6.38 -3.06 -0.63
N GLY A 156 -5.23 -2.58 -1.10
CA GLY A 156 -3.99 -2.64 -0.32
C GLY A 156 -3.54 -1.31 0.30
N MET A 157 -4.36 -0.26 0.20
CA MET A 157 -4.02 1.09 0.69
C MET A 157 -2.67 1.62 0.16
N ALA A 158 -2.20 1.13 -0.99
CA ALA A 158 -1.03 1.66 -1.66
C ALA A 158 -1.33 3.03 -2.31
N LEU A 159 -0.31 3.77 -2.69
CA LEU A 159 -0.47 4.98 -3.51
C LEU A 159 -1.20 4.64 -4.83
N GLY A 160 -1.86 5.60 -5.43
CA GLY A 160 -2.53 5.45 -6.72
C GLY A 160 -3.87 4.72 -6.62
N ILE A 161 -4.12 3.76 -7.48
CA ILE A 161 -5.43 3.09 -7.65
C ILE A 161 -5.99 2.53 -6.34
N ASP A 162 -5.18 1.88 -5.51
CA ASP A 162 -5.63 1.31 -4.24
C ASP A 162 -6.28 2.37 -3.33
N SER A 163 -5.65 3.54 -3.22
CA SER A 163 -6.17 4.64 -2.39
C SER A 163 -7.44 5.25 -2.94
N VAL A 164 -7.54 5.36 -4.26
CA VAL A 164 -8.75 5.85 -4.93
C VAL A 164 -9.91 4.87 -4.79
N ALA A 165 -9.64 3.57 -4.83
CA ALA A 165 -10.65 2.54 -4.60
C ALA A 165 -11.28 2.66 -3.20
N HIS A 166 -10.44 2.87 -2.16
CA HIS A 166 -10.95 3.12 -0.81
C HIS A 166 -11.75 4.43 -0.73
N ALA A 167 -11.25 5.50 -1.35
CA ALA A 167 -11.94 6.79 -1.36
C ALA A 167 -13.30 6.71 -2.08
N GLY A 168 -13.37 6.02 -3.22
CA GLY A 168 -14.63 5.77 -3.92
C GLY A 168 -15.63 4.99 -3.06
N ALA A 169 -15.18 3.93 -2.37
CA ALA A 169 -16.05 3.17 -1.47
C ALA A 169 -16.59 4.02 -0.30
N ILE A 170 -15.75 4.88 0.28
CA ILE A 170 -16.14 5.83 1.33
C ILE A 170 -17.14 6.84 0.79
N GLY A 171 -16.90 7.41 -0.41
CA GLY A 171 -17.83 8.33 -1.09
C GLY A 171 -19.19 7.68 -1.35
N GLY A 172 -19.21 6.42 -1.75
CA GLY A 172 -20.42 5.60 -1.91
C GLY A 172 -21.11 5.23 -0.59
N ARG A 173 -20.58 5.70 0.55
CA ARG A 173 -21.07 5.38 1.91
C ARG A 173 -21.18 3.88 2.17
N GLY A 174 -20.34 3.11 1.50
CA GLY A 174 -20.25 1.66 1.66
C GLY A 174 -19.06 1.24 2.49
N GLU A 175 -18.78 -0.04 2.49
CA GLU A 175 -17.73 -0.64 3.30
C GLU A 175 -16.48 -0.92 2.48
N THR A 176 -15.31 -0.75 3.12
CA THR A 176 -14.02 -1.05 2.50
C THR A 176 -13.08 -1.71 3.48
N VAL A 177 -12.22 -2.61 2.97
CA VAL A 177 -11.21 -3.31 3.76
C VAL A 177 -9.84 -3.11 3.15
N ALA A 178 -8.93 -2.53 3.94
CA ALA A 178 -7.54 -2.39 3.55
C ALA A 178 -6.70 -3.53 4.13
N VAL A 179 -6.00 -4.26 3.29
CA VAL A 179 -5.04 -5.29 3.71
C VAL A 179 -3.64 -4.69 3.73
N LEU A 180 -2.88 -4.82 4.81
CA LEU A 180 -1.55 -4.23 4.94
C LEU A 180 -0.44 -5.28 4.75
N GLY A 181 0.71 -4.85 4.20
CA GLY A 181 1.96 -5.62 4.15
C GLY A 181 2.93 -5.31 5.30
N CYS A 182 2.39 -4.86 6.44
CA CYS A 182 3.16 -4.49 7.64
C CYS A 182 2.31 -4.68 8.89
N GLY A 183 2.89 -4.52 10.06
CA GLY A 183 2.16 -4.57 11.33
C GLY A 183 1.02 -3.55 11.39
N ILE A 184 -0.01 -3.89 12.17
CA ILE A 184 -1.23 -3.09 12.29
C ILE A 184 -0.97 -1.67 12.85
N ASP A 185 0.10 -1.46 13.57
CA ASP A 185 0.54 -0.20 14.15
C ASP A 185 1.45 0.63 13.21
N VAL A 186 1.90 0.03 12.10
CA VAL A 186 2.75 0.71 11.13
C VAL A 186 1.89 1.43 10.09
N VAL A 187 2.09 2.73 9.93
CA VAL A 187 1.43 3.51 8.88
C VAL A 187 2.28 3.51 7.62
N TYR A 188 1.83 2.77 6.60
CA TYR A 188 2.50 2.72 5.31
C TYR A 188 1.48 2.70 4.16
N PRO A 189 1.62 3.59 3.16
CA PRO A 189 2.54 4.73 3.11
C PRO A 189 2.16 5.82 4.16
N LYS A 190 3.13 6.63 4.60
CA LYS A 190 2.91 7.64 5.66
C LYS A 190 1.83 8.66 5.28
N GLN A 191 1.72 8.99 4.00
CA GLN A 191 0.73 9.92 3.43
C GLN A 191 -0.71 9.46 3.69
N HIS A 192 -0.96 8.16 3.77
CA HIS A 192 -2.30 7.59 3.94
C HIS A 192 -2.76 7.47 5.41
N ARG A 193 -2.15 8.24 6.34
CA ARG A 193 -2.61 8.26 7.75
C ARG A 193 -4.08 8.69 7.88
N LYS A 194 -4.48 9.71 7.12
CA LYS A 194 -5.86 10.22 7.12
C LYS A 194 -6.80 9.19 6.49
N LEU A 195 -6.44 8.65 5.32
CA LEU A 195 -7.20 7.60 4.64
C LEU A 195 -7.43 6.38 5.54
N ARG A 196 -6.39 5.92 6.24
CA ARG A 196 -6.49 4.80 7.19
C ARG A 196 -7.56 5.03 8.26
N ARG A 197 -7.66 6.25 8.80
CA ARG A 197 -8.70 6.59 9.78
C ARG A 197 -10.08 6.45 9.18
N TYR A 198 -10.32 7.01 8.00
CA TYR A 198 -11.60 6.89 7.30
C TYR A 198 -11.95 5.44 6.95
N ILE A 199 -10.95 4.63 6.54
CA ILE A 199 -11.17 3.20 6.31
C ILE A 199 -11.64 2.50 7.60
N CYS A 200 -11.05 2.81 8.75
CA CYS A 200 -11.48 2.24 10.03
C CYS A 200 -12.90 2.67 10.44
N GLU A 201 -13.35 3.84 10.02
CA GLU A 201 -14.70 4.36 10.28
C GLU A 201 -15.76 3.70 9.36
N HIS A 202 -15.40 3.33 8.13
CA HIS A 202 -16.28 2.76 7.10
C HIS A 202 -16.03 1.27 6.83
N GLY A 203 -15.20 0.62 7.61
CA GLY A 203 -14.79 -0.75 7.42
C GLY A 203 -13.61 -1.09 8.30
N ALA A 204 -12.59 -1.75 7.79
CA ALA A 204 -11.46 -2.16 8.59
C ALA A 204 -10.12 -2.11 7.84
N VAL A 205 -9.07 -1.94 8.59
CA VAL A 205 -7.70 -2.23 8.17
C VAL A 205 -7.31 -3.56 8.78
N ILE A 206 -6.81 -4.49 7.98
CA ILE A 206 -6.42 -5.84 8.42
C ILE A 206 -4.99 -6.18 8.00
N THR A 207 -4.35 -7.07 8.72
CA THR A 207 -3.03 -7.61 8.35
C THR A 207 -2.80 -8.99 8.95
N ALA A 208 -1.98 -9.80 8.26
CA ALA A 208 -1.45 -11.05 8.78
C ALA A 208 -0.14 -10.86 9.57
N TYR A 209 0.44 -9.67 9.55
CA TYR A 209 1.71 -9.39 10.22
C TYR A 209 1.47 -8.87 11.64
N HIS A 210 2.20 -9.42 12.62
CA HIS A 210 2.09 -8.99 14.00
C HIS A 210 2.53 -7.53 14.18
N PRO A 211 2.09 -6.87 15.26
CA PRO A 211 2.48 -5.49 15.54
C PRO A 211 3.99 -5.27 15.46
N SER A 212 4.38 -4.06 15.09
CA SER A 212 5.77 -3.62 14.86
C SER A 212 6.50 -4.25 13.67
N THR A 213 5.85 -5.11 12.88
CA THR A 213 6.46 -5.62 11.64
C THR A 213 6.62 -4.50 10.62
N PRO A 214 7.85 -4.18 10.17
CA PRO A 214 8.07 -3.15 9.16
C PRO A 214 7.48 -3.53 7.80
N ALA A 215 7.30 -2.52 6.93
CA ALA A 215 6.84 -2.70 5.56
C ALA A 215 7.96 -3.25 4.66
N TYR A 216 8.33 -4.52 4.85
CA TYR A 216 9.33 -5.19 4.02
C TYR A 216 8.81 -5.44 2.61
N LYS A 217 9.71 -5.33 1.61
CA LYS A 217 9.36 -5.50 0.19
C LYS A 217 8.69 -6.84 -0.12
N ASN A 218 9.14 -7.90 0.51
CA ASN A 218 8.63 -9.27 0.29
C ASN A 218 7.22 -9.48 0.85
N ASN A 219 6.78 -8.66 1.81
CA ASN A 219 5.44 -8.79 2.40
C ASN A 219 4.33 -8.40 1.41
N PHE A 220 4.62 -7.55 0.41
CA PHE A 220 3.58 -7.04 -0.49
C PHE A 220 3.00 -8.10 -1.44
N PRO A 221 3.78 -8.99 -2.06
CA PRO A 221 3.23 -10.11 -2.82
C PRO A 221 2.39 -11.08 -1.96
N GLU A 222 2.87 -11.41 -0.74
CA GLU A 222 2.13 -12.26 0.19
C GLU A 222 0.79 -11.61 0.59
N ARG A 223 0.80 -10.31 0.91
CA ARG A 223 -0.39 -9.55 1.19
C ARG A 223 -1.37 -9.51 0.01
N ASN A 224 -0.89 -9.41 -1.22
CA ASN A 224 -1.74 -9.40 -2.40
C ASN A 224 -2.52 -10.72 -2.56
N ALA A 225 -1.94 -11.83 -2.15
CA ALA A 225 -2.65 -13.12 -2.10
C ALA A 225 -3.84 -13.09 -1.13
N ILE A 226 -3.74 -12.36 -0.02
CA ILE A 226 -4.85 -12.16 0.92
C ILE A 226 -5.92 -11.24 0.31
N ILE A 227 -5.54 -10.16 -0.39
CA ILE A 227 -6.49 -9.28 -1.09
C ILE A 227 -7.35 -10.07 -2.06
N SER A 228 -6.71 -10.86 -2.92
CA SER A 228 -7.40 -11.71 -3.89
C SER A 228 -8.27 -12.76 -3.20
N ALA A 229 -7.73 -13.48 -2.22
CA ALA A 229 -8.45 -14.56 -1.53
C ALA A 229 -9.70 -14.08 -0.77
N LEU A 230 -9.69 -12.87 -0.23
CA LEU A 230 -10.85 -12.26 0.42
C LEU A 230 -11.98 -11.92 -0.55
N SER A 231 -11.70 -11.87 -1.85
CA SER A 231 -12.61 -11.34 -2.85
C SER A 231 -13.14 -12.45 -3.77
N GLU A 232 -14.33 -12.25 -4.31
CA GLU A 232 -14.92 -13.13 -5.32
C GLU A 232 -14.34 -12.84 -6.72
N GLY A 233 -13.85 -11.63 -6.92
CA GLY A 233 -13.16 -11.22 -8.13
C GLY A 233 -12.22 -10.05 -7.90
N THR A 234 -11.28 -9.87 -8.82
CA THR A 234 -10.22 -8.87 -8.77
C THR A 234 -10.28 -7.97 -9.99
N LEU A 235 -10.48 -6.68 -9.79
CA LEU A 235 -10.45 -5.66 -10.83
C LEU A 235 -9.07 -5.04 -10.94
N ILE A 236 -8.48 -5.11 -12.14
CA ILE A 236 -7.27 -4.39 -12.52
C ILE A 236 -7.69 -3.14 -13.28
N VAL A 237 -7.45 -1.95 -12.69
CA VAL A 237 -7.87 -0.67 -13.28
C VAL A 237 -6.81 -0.16 -14.25
N GLU A 238 -5.58 -0.02 -13.81
CA GLU A 238 -4.42 0.38 -14.61
C GLU A 238 -3.18 -0.36 -14.13
N ALA A 239 -2.36 -0.79 -15.07
CA ALA A 239 -1.09 -1.45 -14.81
C ALA A 239 -0.19 -1.38 -16.05
N PRO A 240 1.04 -0.86 -15.97
CA PRO A 240 2.00 -1.04 -17.05
C PRO A 240 2.37 -2.52 -17.20
N ALA A 241 2.98 -2.92 -18.32
CA ALA A 241 3.34 -4.30 -18.64
C ALA A 241 4.12 -5.05 -17.55
N ARG A 242 4.88 -4.33 -16.72
CA ARG A 242 5.59 -4.87 -15.54
C ARG A 242 5.10 -4.20 -14.27
N SER A 243 4.02 -4.72 -13.69
CA SER A 243 3.37 -4.14 -12.52
C SER A 243 3.09 -5.18 -11.44
N GLY A 244 3.23 -4.78 -10.17
CA GLY A 244 2.79 -5.60 -9.03
C GLY A 244 1.28 -5.90 -9.03
N ALA A 245 0.46 -5.11 -9.72
CA ALA A 245 -0.97 -5.37 -9.87
C ALA A 245 -1.23 -6.59 -10.76
N LEU A 246 -0.39 -6.85 -11.78
CA LEU A 246 -0.48 -8.04 -12.63
C LEU A 246 -0.17 -9.32 -11.84
N ILE A 247 0.76 -9.26 -10.88
CA ILE A 247 0.99 -10.38 -9.95
C ILE A 247 -0.28 -10.70 -9.15
N THR A 248 -1.07 -9.68 -8.78
CA THR A 248 -2.35 -9.90 -8.09
C THR A 248 -3.38 -10.56 -9.02
N ALA A 249 -3.39 -10.21 -10.31
CA ALA A 249 -4.24 -10.86 -11.30
C ALA A 249 -3.88 -12.33 -11.51
N GLU A 250 -2.58 -12.64 -11.61
CA GLU A 250 -2.06 -14.02 -11.69
C GLU A 250 -2.49 -14.84 -10.46
N ILE A 251 -2.29 -14.29 -9.26
CA ILE A 251 -2.71 -14.93 -8.01
C ILE A 251 -4.24 -15.16 -7.98
N ALA A 252 -5.02 -14.19 -8.45
CA ALA A 252 -6.48 -14.31 -8.54
C ALA A 252 -6.88 -15.47 -9.45
N ALA A 253 -6.26 -15.59 -10.62
CA ALA A 253 -6.47 -16.69 -11.54
C ALA A 253 -6.07 -18.06 -10.92
N GLU A 254 -4.92 -18.14 -10.25
CA GLU A 254 -4.49 -19.35 -9.52
C GLU A 254 -5.48 -19.74 -8.40
N GLN A 255 -6.12 -18.76 -7.77
CA GLN A 255 -7.16 -18.97 -6.75
C GLN A 255 -8.54 -19.21 -7.35
N SER A 256 -8.66 -19.38 -8.69
CA SER A 256 -9.93 -19.56 -9.41
C SER A 256 -10.91 -18.41 -9.19
N LYS A 257 -10.42 -17.18 -9.02
CA LYS A 257 -11.23 -15.97 -8.91
C LYS A 257 -11.37 -15.30 -10.28
N THR A 258 -12.51 -14.66 -10.50
CA THR A 258 -12.72 -13.89 -11.74
C THR A 258 -11.79 -12.68 -11.78
N VAL A 259 -11.06 -12.54 -12.88
CA VAL A 259 -10.25 -11.35 -13.16
C VAL A 259 -11.04 -10.40 -14.05
N TYR A 260 -11.25 -9.20 -13.58
CA TYR A 260 -11.86 -8.09 -14.32
C TYR A 260 -10.76 -7.12 -14.73
N ALA A 261 -10.88 -6.51 -15.89
CA ALA A 261 -9.94 -5.51 -16.37
C ALA A 261 -10.67 -4.33 -17.01
N LEU A 262 -10.24 -3.12 -16.67
CA LEU A 262 -10.74 -1.90 -17.28
C LEU A 262 -9.99 -1.66 -18.60
N PRO A 263 -10.67 -1.67 -19.77
CA PRO A 263 -10.01 -1.38 -21.04
C PRO A 263 -9.55 0.08 -21.11
N GLY A 264 -8.47 0.35 -21.80
CA GLY A 264 -7.98 1.71 -22.03
C GLY A 264 -7.32 1.88 -23.38
N SER A 265 -6.82 3.08 -23.68
CA SER A 265 -6.16 3.39 -24.94
C SER A 265 -4.95 2.49 -25.14
N ILE A 266 -4.76 2.02 -26.38
CA ILE A 266 -3.57 1.26 -26.78
C ILE A 266 -2.29 2.13 -26.80
N GLU A 267 -2.42 3.44 -26.78
CA GLU A 267 -1.31 4.40 -26.72
C GLU A 267 -0.91 4.74 -25.27
N GLU A 268 -1.75 4.33 -24.27
CA GLU A 268 -1.50 4.62 -22.85
C GLU A 268 -0.77 3.46 -22.17
N PRO A 269 0.48 3.67 -21.73
CA PRO A 269 1.26 2.61 -21.09
C PRO A 269 0.61 1.99 -19.86
N MET A 270 -0.23 2.77 -19.14
CA MET A 270 -0.96 2.27 -17.95
C MET A 270 -2.10 1.33 -18.32
N SER A 271 -2.52 1.30 -19.57
CA SER A 271 -3.56 0.40 -20.11
C SER A 271 -2.99 -0.91 -20.68
N GLU A 272 -1.66 -1.04 -20.86
CA GLU A 272 -1.04 -2.24 -21.45
C GLU A 272 -1.41 -3.51 -20.68
N GLY A 273 -1.28 -3.49 -19.35
CA GLY A 273 -1.57 -4.64 -18.50
C GLY A 273 -3.05 -5.06 -18.56
N PRO A 274 -4.03 -4.19 -18.28
CA PRO A 274 -5.45 -4.50 -18.42
C PRO A 274 -5.82 -5.00 -19.82
N ASN A 275 -5.33 -4.36 -20.89
CA ASN A 275 -5.60 -4.77 -22.25
C ASN A 275 -4.99 -6.15 -22.58
N ALA A 276 -3.81 -6.49 -22.03
CA ALA A 276 -3.22 -7.82 -22.15
C ALA A 276 -4.07 -8.86 -21.39
N LEU A 277 -4.48 -8.59 -20.15
CA LEU A 277 -5.36 -9.48 -19.40
C LEU A 277 -6.67 -9.77 -20.13
N ILE A 278 -7.27 -8.76 -20.78
CA ILE A 278 -8.49 -8.95 -21.60
C ILE A 278 -8.22 -9.91 -22.75
N LYS A 279 -7.09 -9.78 -23.43
CA LYS A 279 -6.70 -10.73 -24.50
C LYS A 279 -6.48 -12.13 -23.98
N ASP A 280 -6.03 -12.27 -22.73
CA ASP A 280 -5.80 -13.55 -22.06
C ASP A 280 -7.08 -14.13 -21.41
N GLY A 281 -8.24 -13.49 -21.63
CA GLY A 281 -9.55 -13.97 -21.18
C GLY A 281 -10.12 -13.32 -19.90
N ALA A 282 -9.48 -12.30 -19.37
CA ALA A 282 -10.11 -11.51 -18.29
C ALA A 282 -11.36 -10.79 -18.80
N THR A 283 -12.35 -10.67 -17.93
CA THR A 283 -13.61 -9.99 -18.27
C THR A 283 -13.39 -8.49 -18.39
N ALA A 284 -13.57 -7.94 -19.59
CA ALA A 284 -13.55 -6.49 -19.79
C ALA A 284 -14.79 -5.86 -19.13
N ILE A 285 -14.57 -4.80 -18.33
CA ILE A 285 -15.65 -4.07 -17.67
C ILE A 285 -15.54 -2.58 -17.93
N THR A 286 -16.67 -1.91 -17.99
CA THR A 286 -16.75 -0.45 -18.16
C THR A 286 -17.55 0.22 -17.03
N SER A 287 -18.18 -0.58 -16.17
CA SER A 287 -19.00 -0.13 -15.05
C SER A 287 -19.02 -1.18 -13.93
N ALA A 288 -19.43 -0.77 -12.73
CA ALA A 288 -19.68 -1.69 -11.63
C ALA A 288 -20.80 -2.71 -11.96
N ARG A 289 -21.74 -2.31 -12.82
CA ARG A 289 -22.84 -3.18 -13.27
C ARG A 289 -22.33 -4.43 -13.97
N ASP A 290 -21.27 -4.34 -14.75
CA ASP A 290 -20.68 -5.47 -15.47
C ASP A 290 -20.16 -6.55 -14.49
N ILE A 291 -19.68 -6.12 -13.32
CA ILE A 291 -19.27 -7.02 -12.23
C ILE A 291 -20.50 -7.57 -11.50
N LEU A 292 -21.48 -6.71 -11.17
CA LEU A 292 -22.58 -7.04 -10.26
C LEU A 292 -23.70 -7.86 -10.91
N ASN A 293 -23.88 -7.78 -12.23
CA ASN A 293 -24.95 -8.51 -12.94
C ASN A 293 -24.95 -10.01 -12.62
N TYR A 294 -23.77 -10.64 -12.64
CA TYR A 294 -23.66 -12.06 -12.28
C TYR A 294 -24.20 -12.36 -10.87
N TYR A 295 -23.95 -11.48 -9.91
CA TYR A 295 -24.38 -11.66 -8.52
C TYR A 295 -25.85 -11.29 -8.30
N PHE A 296 -26.43 -10.40 -9.12
CA PHE A 296 -27.88 -10.15 -9.11
C PHE A 296 -28.65 -11.36 -9.63
N GLU A 297 -28.18 -11.98 -10.70
CA GLU A 297 -28.84 -13.13 -11.33
C GLU A 297 -28.76 -14.39 -10.45
N THR A 298 -27.62 -14.63 -9.84
CA THR A 298 -27.42 -15.82 -8.98
C THR A 298 -28.00 -15.65 -7.57
N GLY A 299 -28.31 -14.43 -7.16
CA GLY A 299 -28.83 -14.12 -5.81
C GLY A 299 -27.90 -14.52 -4.67
N SER A 300 -26.65 -14.87 -5.00
CA SER A 300 -25.70 -15.52 -4.08
C SER A 300 -25.13 -14.59 -3.03
N ARG A 301 -25.21 -13.25 -3.22
CA ARG A 301 -24.61 -12.25 -2.33
C ARG A 301 -25.57 -11.07 -2.12
N ARG A 302 -25.42 -10.38 -0.99
CA ARG A 302 -26.27 -9.25 -0.58
C ARG A 302 -25.85 -7.96 -1.31
N VAL A 303 -26.22 -7.84 -2.57
CA VAL A 303 -26.07 -6.63 -3.37
C VAL A 303 -27.46 -6.13 -3.83
N ASP A 304 -27.59 -4.81 -3.94
CA ASP A 304 -28.86 -4.13 -4.17
C ASP A 304 -28.85 -3.38 -5.51
N SER A 305 -29.61 -3.88 -6.48
CA SER A 305 -29.69 -3.31 -7.83
C SER A 305 -30.35 -1.91 -7.86
N ILE A 306 -31.24 -1.63 -6.89
CA ILE A 306 -31.89 -0.31 -6.79
C ILE A 306 -30.88 0.71 -6.29
N LYS A 307 -30.07 0.35 -5.30
CA LYS A 307 -28.98 1.20 -4.81
C LYS A 307 -27.93 1.43 -5.88
N LEU A 308 -27.57 0.38 -6.66
CA LEU A 308 -26.69 0.55 -7.81
C LEU A 308 -27.23 1.58 -8.78
N ARG A 309 -28.49 1.46 -9.20
CA ARG A 309 -29.09 2.41 -10.14
C ARG A 309 -29.09 3.86 -9.62
N LYS A 310 -29.34 4.05 -8.32
CA LYS A 310 -29.22 5.38 -7.70
C LYS A 310 -27.78 5.88 -7.70
N ALA A 311 -26.82 5.01 -7.41
CA ALA A 311 -25.39 5.34 -7.42
C ALA A 311 -24.92 5.73 -8.81
N GLU A 312 -25.30 5.03 -9.86
CA GLU A 312 -24.96 5.34 -11.26
C GLU A 312 -25.43 6.76 -11.68
N LEU A 313 -26.58 7.20 -11.14
CA LEU A 313 -27.13 8.53 -11.41
C LEU A 313 -26.45 9.64 -10.60
N SER A 314 -25.75 9.31 -9.53
CA SER A 314 -25.15 10.25 -8.58
C SER A 314 -23.64 10.08 -8.41
N SER A 315 -23.01 9.21 -9.17
CA SER A 315 -21.59 8.87 -9.06
C SER A 315 -20.69 9.90 -9.78
N ASP A 316 -20.95 11.18 -9.60
CA ASP A 316 -20.04 12.21 -10.07
C ASP A 316 -18.72 12.09 -9.32
N PHE A 317 -17.63 12.26 -10.07
CA PHE A 317 -16.28 12.20 -9.51
C PHE A 317 -16.08 13.39 -8.56
N ASP A 318 -15.89 13.09 -7.28
CA ASP A 318 -15.77 14.08 -6.23
C ASP A 318 -14.29 14.22 -5.79
N MET A 319 -13.66 15.28 -6.28
CA MET A 319 -12.28 15.63 -5.91
C MET A 319 -12.17 16.03 -4.43
N ASP A 320 -13.21 16.60 -3.86
CA ASP A 320 -13.19 17.06 -2.47
C ASP A 320 -13.09 15.88 -1.51
N ILE A 321 -13.77 14.76 -1.83
CA ILE A 321 -13.62 13.53 -1.04
C ILE A 321 -12.19 12.99 -1.10
N LEU A 322 -11.54 12.97 -2.27
CA LEU A 322 -10.14 12.53 -2.36
C LEU A 322 -9.22 13.35 -1.46
N ALA A 323 -9.33 14.67 -1.53
CA ALA A 323 -8.57 15.57 -0.67
C ALA A 323 -8.93 15.37 0.80
N ASP A 324 -10.22 15.17 1.09
CA ASP A 324 -10.74 15.00 2.44
C ASP A 324 -10.25 13.71 3.11
N VAL A 325 -10.15 12.63 2.37
CA VAL A 325 -9.56 11.39 2.88
C VAL A 325 -8.04 11.36 2.77
N GLY A 326 -7.40 12.40 2.24
CA GLY A 326 -5.93 12.51 2.13
C GLY A 326 -5.34 11.68 0.99
N VAL A 327 -6.08 11.46 -0.08
CA VAL A 327 -5.59 10.81 -1.31
C VAL A 327 -5.08 11.87 -2.27
N SER A 328 -3.82 11.77 -2.69
CA SER A 328 -3.26 12.67 -3.70
C SER A 328 -3.86 12.39 -5.06
N ALA A 329 -4.40 13.43 -5.69
CA ALA A 329 -4.92 13.41 -7.05
C ALA A 329 -3.82 13.63 -8.11
N THR A 330 -2.53 13.46 -7.77
CA THR A 330 -1.44 13.57 -8.73
C THR A 330 -1.49 12.43 -9.73
N CYS A 331 -1.89 12.76 -10.97
CA CYS A 331 -1.95 11.82 -12.09
C CYS A 331 -0.68 11.91 -12.93
N HIS A 332 -0.27 10.77 -13.48
CA HIS A 332 0.80 10.67 -14.46
C HIS A 332 0.16 10.37 -15.82
N GLY A 333 0.29 11.28 -16.76
CA GLY A 333 -0.22 11.12 -18.11
C GLY A 333 -0.38 12.46 -18.81
N ILE A 334 -0.49 12.47 -20.15
CA ILE A 334 -0.72 13.66 -20.96
C ILE A 334 -2.22 13.99 -20.90
N GLY A 335 -2.66 14.56 -19.78
CA GLY A 335 -3.98 15.18 -19.69
C GLY A 335 -3.99 16.59 -20.27
N PRO A 336 -5.15 17.17 -20.67
CA PRO A 336 -5.22 18.54 -21.12
C PRO A 336 -4.64 19.44 -20.04
N LYS A 337 -3.68 20.27 -20.44
CA LYS A 337 -2.84 21.18 -19.66
C LYS A 337 -3.58 21.79 -18.45
N SER A 338 -3.40 21.21 -17.27
CA SER A 338 -3.64 21.93 -16.03
C SER A 338 -2.71 23.14 -16.02
N SER A 339 -3.24 24.34 -15.79
CA SER A 339 -2.44 25.55 -15.83
C SER A 339 -1.32 25.46 -14.78
N PRO A 340 -0.11 25.99 -15.05
CA PRO A 340 0.98 26.00 -14.06
C PRO A 340 0.58 26.61 -12.70
N ALA A 341 -0.42 27.48 -12.67
CA ALA A 341 -0.98 28.06 -11.45
C ALA A 341 -1.72 27.05 -10.57
N ALA A 342 -2.42 26.07 -11.16
CA ALA A 342 -3.09 25.02 -10.40
C ALA A 342 -2.09 24.03 -9.78
N LEU A 343 -1.01 23.68 -10.50
CA LEU A 343 0.09 22.87 -9.99
C LEU A 343 0.86 23.55 -8.84
N LEU A 344 1.09 24.86 -8.94
CA LEU A 344 1.73 25.66 -7.89
C LEU A 344 0.85 25.77 -6.64
N LYS A 345 -0.48 25.84 -6.80
CA LYS A 345 -1.41 25.86 -5.67
C LYS A 345 -1.40 24.54 -4.92
N ILE A 346 -1.40 23.41 -5.62
CA ILE A 346 -1.33 22.06 -5.04
C ILE A 346 0.02 21.86 -4.33
N LEU A 347 1.15 22.23 -4.94
CA LEU A 347 2.48 22.15 -4.34
C LEU A 347 2.65 23.03 -3.09
N ASN A 348 2.07 24.22 -3.09
CA ASN A 348 2.13 25.11 -1.91
C ASN A 348 1.23 24.61 -0.77
N GLU A 349 0.07 24.02 -1.09
CA GLU A 349 -0.81 23.38 -0.10
C GLU A 349 -0.14 22.11 0.49
N GLU A 350 0.56 21.31 -0.31
CA GLU A 350 1.35 20.17 0.19
C GLU A 350 2.53 20.62 1.08
N LEU A 351 3.20 21.71 0.77
CA LEU A 351 4.27 22.28 1.58
C LEU A 351 3.77 22.88 2.90
N GLN A 352 2.59 23.49 2.91
CA GLN A 352 1.96 23.99 4.14
C GLN A 352 1.45 22.85 5.01
N ASN A 353 0.77 21.86 4.44
CA ASN A 353 0.31 20.67 5.17
C ASN A 353 1.47 19.85 5.78
N ASN A 354 2.64 19.84 5.13
CA ASN A 354 3.83 19.19 5.70
C ASN A 354 4.48 19.99 6.84
N LYS A 355 4.23 21.30 6.96
CA LYS A 355 4.69 22.11 8.09
C LYS A 355 3.78 22.02 9.30
N GLU A 356 2.47 21.91 9.10
CA GLU A 356 1.50 21.81 10.18
C GLU A 356 1.37 20.38 10.77
N ASN A 357 1.75 19.34 10.02
CA ASN A 357 1.67 17.94 10.48
C ASN A 357 2.90 17.47 11.30
N ASN A 358 3.84 18.34 11.64
CA ASN A 358 5.02 17.99 12.45
C ASN A 358 4.81 18.12 13.97
N GLU A 359 3.65 18.52 14.46
CA GLU A 359 3.41 18.80 15.87
C GLU A 359 2.24 18.06 16.54
N GLU A 360 1.95 16.82 16.18
CA GLU A 360 1.19 15.96 17.11
C GLU A 360 1.51 14.48 16.85
N TYR A 361 2.62 14.03 17.42
CA TYR A 361 2.93 12.62 17.53
C TYR A 361 2.08 12.00 18.65
N TYR A 362 1.04 11.26 18.31
CA TYR A 362 0.62 10.16 19.16
C TYR A 362 1.73 9.11 19.15
N SER A 363 2.57 9.16 20.17
CA SER A 363 3.58 8.15 20.43
C SER A 363 2.87 6.85 20.79
N ILE A 364 2.67 5.98 19.81
CA ILE A 364 2.38 4.56 20.07
C ILE A 364 3.65 4.02 20.75
N PRO A 365 3.56 3.46 21.97
CA PRO A 365 4.74 2.95 22.67
C PRO A 365 5.39 1.89 21.80
N LYS A 366 6.68 2.07 21.50
CA LYS A 366 7.48 1.07 20.78
C LYS A 366 7.53 -0.17 21.64
N ILE A 367 7.23 -1.33 21.06
CA ILE A 367 7.48 -2.63 21.67
C ILE A 367 9.00 -2.76 21.82
N LYS A 368 9.50 -2.78 23.07
CA LYS A 368 10.91 -3.06 23.36
C LYS A 368 11.22 -4.49 22.90
N LYS A 369 12.34 -4.68 22.21
CA LYS A 369 12.85 -6.02 21.90
C LYS A 369 13.13 -6.76 23.21
N ILE A 370 12.67 -8.00 23.31
CA ILE A 370 12.94 -8.88 24.45
C ILE A 370 14.45 -9.12 24.48
N GLY A 371 15.13 -8.65 25.53
CA GLY A 371 16.58 -8.86 25.73
C GLY A 371 17.37 -7.69 26.30
N GLU A 372 16.77 -6.51 26.46
CA GLU A 372 17.44 -5.39 27.16
C GLU A 372 16.95 -5.33 28.61
N THR A 373 17.78 -5.83 29.53
CA THR A 373 17.61 -5.73 30.96
C THR A 373 17.87 -4.29 31.42
N ASP A 374 16.95 -3.78 32.25
CA ASP A 374 17.12 -2.50 32.95
C ASP A 374 18.30 -2.61 33.91
N GLU A 375 19.42 -1.94 33.61
CA GLU A 375 20.36 -1.52 34.61
C GLU A 375 20.84 -0.10 34.31
N ASP A 376 20.67 0.72 35.36
CA ASP A 376 21.31 2.00 35.66
C ASP A 376 20.87 3.29 34.99
N GLU A 377 20.04 4.02 35.78
CA GLU A 377 19.99 5.48 35.77
C GLU A 377 21.34 6.08 36.14
N VAL A 378 21.97 6.78 35.19
CA VAL A 378 23.01 7.77 35.50
C VAL A 378 22.72 9.07 34.74
N LYS A 379 22.65 10.13 35.53
CA LYS A 379 22.38 11.52 35.14
C LYS A 379 23.40 12.06 34.12
N PRO A 380 23.03 13.10 33.33
CA PRO A 380 23.86 13.59 32.23
C PRO A 380 25.00 14.46 32.73
N GLU A 381 26.21 14.16 32.33
CA GLU A 381 27.34 15.07 32.41
C GLU A 381 27.75 15.61 31.04
N LYS A 382 28.16 16.89 31.05
CA LYS A 382 28.32 17.82 29.96
C LYS A 382 29.38 17.43 28.91
N ALA A 383 29.05 17.82 27.72
CA ALA A 383 29.87 18.03 26.52
C ALA A 383 31.39 18.13 26.69
N LYS A 384 32.14 17.41 25.87
CA LYS A 384 33.46 17.84 25.34
C LYS A 384 33.61 17.45 23.85
N LYS A 385 33.80 18.52 23.10
CA LYS A 385 34.39 18.74 21.79
C LYS A 385 35.05 17.56 21.04
N SER A 386 34.58 17.39 19.83
CA SER A 386 35.29 17.32 18.54
C SER A 386 36.63 16.59 18.43
N LYS A 387 36.67 15.65 17.50
CA LYS A 387 37.83 15.47 16.63
C LYS A 387 37.38 15.39 15.19
N GLU A 388 37.83 16.35 14.40
CA GLU A 388 37.73 16.39 12.95
C GLU A 388 38.43 15.17 12.36
N ILE A 389 37.71 14.45 11.51
CA ILE A 389 38.33 13.53 10.55
C ILE A 389 38.38 14.26 9.23
N LYS A 390 39.62 14.62 8.84
CA LYS A 390 39.94 15.20 7.53
C LYS A 390 39.68 14.10 6.47
N GLU A 391 38.63 14.27 5.68
CA GLU A 391 38.51 13.60 4.38
C GLU A 391 39.29 14.41 3.34
N THR A 392 40.31 13.79 2.79
CA THR A 392 41.07 14.26 1.63
C THR A 392 40.16 14.21 0.39
N LYS A 393 39.76 15.39 -0.10
CA LYS A 393 39.13 15.55 -1.41
C LYS A 393 40.20 15.46 -2.51
N GLU A 394 40.21 14.41 -3.27
CA GLU A 394 40.77 14.44 -4.62
C GLU A 394 39.78 15.15 -5.55
N GLU A 395 40.12 16.34 -5.97
CA GLU A 395 39.43 17.09 -7.02
C GLU A 395 39.71 16.42 -8.39
N LYS A 396 38.75 15.64 -8.88
CA LYS A 396 38.70 15.28 -10.32
C LYS A 396 38.25 16.50 -11.10
N LYS A 397 39.15 17.13 -11.84
CA LYS A 397 38.83 18.11 -12.88
C LYS A 397 37.97 17.43 -13.95
N ILE A 398 36.70 17.85 -14.03
CA ILE A 398 35.79 17.45 -15.10
C ILE A 398 36.14 18.31 -16.33
N THR A 399 36.69 17.69 -17.35
CA THR A 399 36.81 18.31 -18.68
C THR A 399 35.45 18.31 -19.36
N PRO A 400 34.98 19.44 -19.92
CA PRO A 400 33.71 19.50 -20.60
C PRO A 400 33.71 18.60 -21.83
N THR A 401 32.66 17.81 -21.96
CA THR A 401 32.39 16.97 -23.14
C THR A 401 32.07 17.90 -24.32
N PRO A 402 32.58 17.66 -25.53
CA PRO A 402 32.25 18.50 -26.68
C PRO A 402 30.74 18.38 -26.98
N VAL A 403 30.06 19.51 -26.94
CA VAL A 403 28.62 19.63 -27.22
C VAL A 403 28.44 19.71 -28.75
N ASP A 404 27.49 18.93 -29.28
CA ASP A 404 27.17 18.93 -30.71
C ASP A 404 26.64 20.31 -31.16
N GLU A 405 27.31 20.95 -32.09
CA GLU A 405 26.96 22.28 -32.62
C GLU A 405 25.53 22.34 -33.20
N SER A 406 25.01 21.21 -33.70
CA SER A 406 23.64 21.12 -34.21
C SER A 406 22.60 21.30 -33.12
N VAL A 407 22.88 20.80 -31.90
CA VAL A 407 21.99 20.97 -30.72
C VAL A 407 22.01 22.42 -30.24
N LEU A 408 23.19 23.05 -30.21
CA LEU A 408 23.30 24.47 -29.85
C LEU A 408 22.60 25.40 -30.83
N ALA A 409 22.62 25.06 -32.14
CA ALA A 409 21.91 25.83 -33.16
C ALA A 409 20.38 25.77 -33.02
N SER A 410 19.85 24.75 -32.37
CA SER A 410 18.42 24.54 -32.15
C SER A 410 17.87 25.26 -30.88
N LEU A 411 18.70 26.00 -30.15
CA LEU A 411 18.31 26.74 -28.94
C LEU A 411 17.76 28.13 -29.31
N THR A 412 16.74 28.58 -28.57
CA THR A 412 16.28 29.98 -28.62
C THR A 412 17.37 30.88 -28.01
N ASP A 413 17.32 32.18 -28.32
CA ASP A 413 18.31 33.16 -27.80
C ASP A 413 18.31 33.21 -26.26
N GLU A 414 17.16 33.07 -25.62
CA GLU A 414 17.01 33.00 -24.18
C GLU A 414 17.64 31.72 -23.61
N GLN A 415 17.38 30.56 -24.21
CA GLN A 415 17.95 29.27 -23.81
C GLN A 415 19.49 29.24 -23.96
N ARG A 416 20.00 29.84 -25.05
CA ARG A 416 21.43 29.96 -25.30
C ARG A 416 22.12 30.86 -24.27
N LYS A 417 21.46 31.96 -23.85
CA LYS A 417 21.95 32.85 -22.84
C LYS A 417 22.02 32.15 -21.48
N ILE A 418 20.97 31.49 -21.05
CA ILE A 418 20.91 30.69 -19.81
C ILE A 418 22.00 29.60 -19.81
N PHE A 419 22.14 28.86 -20.90
CA PHE A 419 23.17 27.82 -21.03
C PHE A 419 24.59 28.36 -20.87
N ASN A 420 24.91 29.54 -21.42
CA ASN A 420 26.21 30.15 -21.33
C ASN A 420 26.48 30.75 -19.93
N GLU A 421 25.47 31.12 -19.17
CA GLU A 421 25.58 31.61 -17.80
C GLU A 421 25.76 30.48 -16.74
N LEU A 422 25.47 29.22 -17.11
CA LEU A 422 25.65 28.09 -16.21
C LEU A 422 27.12 27.65 -16.18
N PRO A 423 27.73 27.57 -14.98
CA PRO A 423 29.13 27.10 -14.83
C PRO A 423 29.20 25.56 -14.99
N CYS A 424 30.37 25.07 -15.44
CA CYS A 424 30.67 23.65 -15.57
C CYS A 424 31.29 23.06 -14.29
N ASP A 425 31.73 23.89 -13.38
CA ASP A 425 32.53 23.51 -12.20
C ASP A 425 31.76 23.54 -10.87
N LYS A 426 30.66 24.31 -10.82
CA LYS A 426 29.82 24.43 -9.60
C LYS A 426 28.34 24.44 -9.92
N PRO A 427 27.50 23.68 -9.15
CA PRO A 427 26.06 23.77 -9.28
C PRO A 427 25.55 25.15 -8.84
N VAL A 428 24.55 25.68 -9.55
CA VAL A 428 23.90 26.98 -9.29
C VAL A 428 22.42 26.77 -9.04
N SER A 429 21.86 27.47 -8.05
CA SER A 429 20.40 27.39 -7.78
C SER A 429 19.61 28.24 -8.76
N VAL A 430 18.33 27.88 -8.97
CA VAL A 430 17.38 28.65 -9.80
C VAL A 430 17.33 30.11 -9.35
N ASP A 431 17.35 30.37 -8.05
CA ASP A 431 17.30 31.74 -7.50
C ASP A 431 18.54 32.57 -7.86
N GLN A 432 19.70 31.91 -7.99
CA GLN A 432 20.93 32.60 -8.42
C GLN A 432 20.89 32.93 -9.91
N ILE A 433 20.34 32.05 -10.74
CA ILE A 433 20.18 32.30 -12.18
C ILE A 433 19.12 33.39 -12.42
N ALA A 434 18.03 33.36 -11.64
CA ALA A 434 16.94 34.34 -11.73
C ALA A 434 17.36 35.77 -11.45
N LYS A 435 18.45 35.99 -10.67
CA LYS A 435 19.06 37.31 -10.46
C LYS A 435 19.57 37.97 -11.75
N GLY A 436 19.73 37.21 -12.82
CA GLY A 436 20.04 37.71 -14.17
C GLY A 436 18.87 38.39 -14.89
N GLY A 437 17.74 38.62 -14.20
CA GLY A 437 16.58 39.34 -14.75
C GLY A 437 15.59 38.47 -15.55
N TYR A 438 15.65 37.15 -15.38
CA TYR A 438 14.73 36.21 -16.02
C TYR A 438 13.38 36.12 -15.28
N ASN A 439 12.31 35.95 -16.03
CA ASN A 439 11.04 35.52 -15.44
C ASN A 439 11.18 34.07 -14.98
N ILE A 440 10.83 33.77 -13.71
CA ILE A 440 11.02 32.44 -13.10
C ILE A 440 10.33 31.32 -13.92
N GLY A 441 9.14 31.57 -14.48
CA GLY A 441 8.42 30.59 -15.30
C GLY A 441 9.14 30.29 -16.64
N SER A 442 9.64 31.34 -17.33
CA SER A 442 10.42 31.21 -18.57
C SER A 442 11.76 30.53 -18.31
N LEU A 443 12.41 30.88 -17.19
CA LEU A 443 13.66 30.28 -16.75
C LEU A 443 13.52 28.78 -16.50
N MET A 444 12.50 28.35 -15.75
CA MET A 444 12.27 26.95 -15.46
C MET A 444 11.96 26.14 -16.72
N ALA A 445 11.15 26.69 -17.64
CA ALA A 445 10.88 26.07 -18.93
C ALA A 445 12.16 25.92 -19.76
N SER A 446 13.01 26.93 -19.78
CA SER A 446 14.28 26.91 -20.50
C SER A 446 15.28 25.91 -19.89
N LEU A 447 15.40 25.83 -18.57
CA LEU A 447 16.22 24.84 -17.87
C LEU A 447 15.76 23.41 -18.15
N THR A 448 14.44 23.16 -18.14
CA THR A 448 13.89 21.85 -18.49
C THR A 448 14.23 21.45 -19.94
N ILE A 449 14.12 22.37 -20.90
CA ILE A 449 14.48 22.09 -22.30
C ILE A 449 15.96 21.81 -22.45
N LEU A 450 16.82 22.56 -21.77
CA LEU A 450 18.26 22.34 -21.79
C LEU A 450 18.65 21.01 -21.16
N GLU A 451 17.96 20.57 -20.12
CA GLU A 451 18.14 19.25 -19.50
C GLU A 451 17.67 18.11 -20.41
N ILE A 452 16.51 18.23 -21.04
CA ILE A 452 16.00 17.25 -22.04
C ILE A 452 16.98 17.10 -23.21
N LYS A 453 17.59 18.21 -23.66
CA LYS A 453 18.61 18.20 -24.69
C LYS A 453 19.97 17.69 -24.20
N GLY A 454 20.10 17.32 -22.94
CA GLY A 454 21.31 16.76 -22.35
C GLY A 454 22.45 17.75 -22.13
N LEU A 455 22.18 19.07 -22.24
CA LEU A 455 23.15 20.14 -22.12
C LEU A 455 23.49 20.53 -20.69
N ILE A 456 22.55 20.29 -19.75
CA ILE A 456 22.70 20.53 -18.32
C ILE A 456 22.22 19.33 -17.51
N SER A 457 22.54 19.28 -16.22
CA SER A 457 22.02 18.30 -15.28
C SER A 457 21.41 19.00 -14.07
N SER A 458 20.25 18.53 -13.64
CA SER A 458 19.68 18.93 -12.35
C SER A 458 20.28 18.08 -11.21
N LEU A 459 20.47 18.68 -10.06
CA LEU A 459 20.97 18.07 -8.84
C LEU A 459 19.99 18.29 -7.68
N PRO A 460 20.02 17.45 -6.62
CA PRO A 460 19.16 17.62 -5.46
C PRO A 460 19.23 19.05 -4.87
N GLY A 461 18.06 19.60 -4.50
CA GLY A 461 17.98 20.97 -3.96
C GLY A 461 17.74 22.05 -5.02
N GLY A 462 17.31 21.70 -6.25
CA GLY A 462 17.01 22.68 -7.31
C GLY A 462 18.26 23.38 -7.88
N MET A 463 19.37 22.64 -7.89
CA MET A 463 20.66 23.09 -8.40
C MET A 463 20.86 22.58 -9.82
N TYR A 464 21.51 23.39 -10.68
CA TYR A 464 21.80 23.06 -12.07
C TYR A 464 23.28 23.24 -12.37
N ILE A 465 23.80 22.37 -13.24
CA ILE A 465 25.19 22.42 -13.70
C ILE A 465 25.23 22.11 -15.19
N ARG A 466 26.11 22.79 -15.89
CA ARG A 466 26.39 22.52 -17.31
C ARG A 466 27.21 21.24 -17.46
N LYS A 467 26.89 20.41 -18.47
CA LYS A 467 27.65 19.19 -18.81
C LYS A 467 28.85 19.47 -19.66
#